data_0803a50ecf88c4cc9a8968d4543fa48b
#
_entry.id   0803a50ecf88c4cc9a8968d4543fa48b
#
_cell.length_a   1.000
_cell.length_b   1.000
_cell.length_c   1.000
_cell.angle_alpha   90.00
_cell.angle_beta   90.00
_cell.angle_gamma   90.00
#
_symmetry.space_group_name_H-M   'P 1'
#
loop_
_entity.id
_entity.type
_entity.pdbx_description
1 polymer ?
#
loop_
_entity_poly.entity_id
_entity_poly.type
_entity_poly.pdbx_seq_one_letter_code
_entity_poly.pdbx_strand_id
1 'polypeptide(L)'
;MVAFPLSKATLQRSAAAIILIAVIALITMASAQHRSQPSGSPQILTVAASAIPHAEILEFIKPQLRAEGVDLRIKIFTDYVQPNLQVAERQVDANFFQHKPYLDAFNREHGTHLAVVPGSAVHVEPFGAYSKKIRSVAQLADGAVVAVPNDPSNSARALLLLQKQGLLQLKDPTNILATSHDVIANPKHLQIRELEAATLPRVLADVDLALINTNYALAAGLAPTRDALFIEGADSPYANLVAARADNVDSPALRKLVSALHSPATKQFIQSRYHGAVVTTF
;
A
#
# COMPACT_ATOMS: atom_id res chain seq x y z
N MET A 1 -75.00 14.77 32.05
CA MET A 1 -73.84 14.73 31.20
C MET A 1 -74.31 14.36 29.79
N VAL A 2 -74.43 15.36 28.87
CA VAL A 2 -75.02 15.14 27.55
C VAL A 2 -73.88 15.02 26.56
N ALA A 3 -73.70 13.84 26.01
CA ALA A 3 -72.71 13.58 24.96
C ALA A 3 -73.27 13.98 23.59
N PHE A 4 -72.70 14.97 22.91
CA PHE A 4 -73.03 15.32 21.52
C PHE A 4 -72.40 14.36 20.57
N PRO A 5 -73.12 13.74 19.64
CA PRO A 5 -72.54 12.88 18.63
C PRO A 5 -71.83 13.73 17.57
N LEU A 6 -70.56 13.43 17.28
CA LEU A 6 -69.81 14.00 16.18
C LEU A 6 -70.48 13.65 14.83
N SER A 7 -70.72 14.64 13.97
CA SER A 7 -71.39 14.42 12.67
C SER A 7 -70.50 13.59 11.75
N LYS A 8 -71.13 12.76 10.88
CA LYS A 8 -70.46 11.94 9.84
C LYS A 8 -69.50 12.76 8.94
N ALA A 9 -69.83 14.04 8.75
CA ALA A 9 -69.04 14.97 7.94
C ALA A 9 -67.68 15.32 8.59
N THR A 10 -67.63 15.40 9.92
CA THR A 10 -66.38 15.69 10.69
C THR A 10 -65.44 14.48 10.67
N LEU A 11 -65.98 13.24 10.74
CA LEU A 11 -65.19 12.01 10.64
C LEU A 11 -64.58 11.81 9.24
N GLN A 12 -65.34 12.12 8.16
CA GLN A 12 -64.85 12.03 6.79
C GLN A 12 -63.75 13.05 6.48
N ARG A 13 -63.81 14.27 7.02
CA ARG A 13 -62.76 15.29 6.84
C ARG A 13 -61.47 14.93 7.56
N SER A 14 -61.57 14.31 8.73
CA SER A 14 -60.42 13.86 9.52
C SER A 14 -59.70 12.65 8.83
N ALA A 15 -60.48 11.71 8.25
CA ALA A 15 -59.92 10.60 7.51
C ALA A 15 -59.18 11.03 6.24
N ALA A 16 -59.75 11.99 5.48
CA ALA A 16 -59.12 12.53 4.29
C ALA A 16 -57.82 13.29 4.58
N ALA A 17 -57.76 14.04 5.71
CA ALA A 17 -56.55 14.74 6.13
C ALA A 17 -55.43 13.78 6.53
N ILE A 18 -55.77 12.68 7.21
CA ILE A 18 -54.77 11.66 7.62
C ILE A 18 -54.21 10.92 6.40
N ILE A 19 -55.05 10.60 5.38
CA ILE A 19 -54.59 9.95 4.14
C ILE A 19 -53.68 10.89 3.36
N LEU A 20 -54.00 12.19 3.30
CA LEU A 20 -53.19 13.17 2.57
C LEU A 20 -51.80 13.34 3.22
N ILE A 21 -51.72 13.37 4.55
CA ILE A 21 -50.46 13.45 5.31
C ILE A 21 -49.62 12.17 5.10
N ALA A 22 -50.24 10.99 5.11
CA ALA A 22 -49.58 9.73 4.85
C ALA A 22 -49.01 9.63 3.42
N VAL A 23 -49.73 10.12 2.42
CA VAL A 23 -49.27 10.16 1.03
C VAL A 23 -48.12 11.14 0.84
N ILE A 24 -48.18 12.32 1.49
CA ILE A 24 -47.07 13.29 1.45
C ILE A 24 -45.83 12.72 2.16
N ALA A 25 -45.99 12.04 3.29
CA ALA A 25 -44.89 11.39 4.00
C ALA A 25 -44.26 10.24 3.17
N LEU A 26 -45.05 9.46 2.45
CA LEU A 26 -44.53 8.43 1.52
C LEU A 26 -43.79 9.02 0.31
N ILE A 27 -44.28 10.13 -0.25
CA ILE A 27 -43.62 10.83 -1.36
C ILE A 27 -42.30 11.48 -0.90
N THR A 28 -42.24 12.03 0.32
CA THR A 28 -41.00 12.60 0.87
C THR A 28 -40.00 11.52 1.25
N MET A 29 -40.43 10.35 1.73
CA MET A 29 -39.53 9.20 1.94
C MET A 29 -39.02 8.59 0.63
N ALA A 30 -39.84 8.50 -0.41
CA ALA A 30 -39.42 8.04 -1.74
C ALA A 30 -38.44 9.00 -2.42
N SER A 31 -38.59 10.32 -2.21
CA SER A 31 -37.64 11.30 -2.74
C SER A 31 -36.32 11.38 -1.97
N ALA A 32 -36.28 10.98 -0.70
CA ALA A 32 -35.04 10.89 0.07
C ALA A 32 -34.18 9.69 -0.32
N GLN A 33 -34.73 8.69 -1.03
CA GLN A 33 -33.98 7.52 -1.53
C GLN A 33 -33.42 7.72 -2.95
N HIS A 34 -33.71 8.82 -3.62
CA HIS A 34 -32.99 9.21 -4.83
C HIS A 34 -31.62 9.78 -4.44
N ARG A 35 -30.70 8.91 -3.95
CA ARG A 35 -29.28 9.18 -4.08
C ARG A 35 -29.03 9.36 -5.57
N SER A 36 -28.73 10.57 -5.97
CA SER A 36 -28.28 10.91 -7.32
C SER A 36 -27.16 9.93 -7.68
N GLN A 37 -27.47 8.92 -8.49
CA GLN A 37 -26.45 8.19 -9.21
C GLN A 37 -25.75 9.22 -10.09
N PRO A 38 -24.41 9.27 -10.07
CA PRO A 38 -23.70 10.16 -10.99
C PRO A 38 -24.13 9.80 -12.41
N SER A 39 -24.81 10.75 -13.07
CA SER A 39 -25.29 10.63 -14.45
C SER A 39 -24.12 10.81 -15.42
N GLY A 40 -23.21 9.83 -15.45
CA GLY A 40 -22.05 9.77 -16.33
C GLY A 40 -21.39 8.40 -16.25
N SER A 41 -20.74 7.97 -17.34
CA SER A 41 -19.91 6.75 -17.30
C SER A 41 -18.84 6.90 -16.23
N PRO A 42 -18.55 5.85 -15.43
CA PRO A 42 -17.49 5.91 -14.40
C PRO A 42 -16.16 6.35 -14.99
N GLN A 43 -15.47 7.23 -14.29
CA GLN A 43 -14.12 7.65 -14.68
C GLN A 43 -13.16 6.45 -14.51
N ILE A 44 -12.50 6.04 -15.59
CA ILE A 44 -11.50 4.99 -15.55
C ILE A 44 -10.26 5.53 -14.82
N LEU A 45 -9.75 4.75 -13.87
CA LEU A 45 -8.47 4.98 -13.19
C LEU A 45 -7.65 3.70 -13.25
N THR A 46 -6.53 3.72 -13.97
CA THR A 46 -5.64 2.56 -14.10
C THR A 46 -4.43 2.73 -13.19
N VAL A 47 -4.22 1.76 -12.29
CA VAL A 47 -3.13 1.77 -11.28
C VAL A 47 -2.24 0.55 -11.45
N ALA A 48 -0.93 0.78 -11.59
CA ALA A 48 0.07 -0.26 -11.56
C ALA A 48 0.42 -0.63 -10.11
N ALA A 49 0.52 -1.93 -9.81
CA ALA A 49 0.77 -2.40 -8.44
C ALA A 49 1.58 -3.71 -8.44
N SER A 50 2.27 -4.02 -7.35
CA SER A 50 2.71 -5.38 -7.07
C SER A 50 1.53 -6.25 -6.61
N ALA A 51 1.65 -7.58 -6.79
CA ALA A 51 0.54 -8.49 -6.50
C ALA A 51 0.08 -8.43 -5.03
N ILE A 52 1.01 -8.51 -4.09
CA ILE A 52 0.79 -8.53 -2.64
C ILE A 52 1.74 -7.50 -2.00
N PRO A 53 1.28 -6.65 -1.09
CA PRO A 53 -0.11 -6.47 -0.62
C PRO A 53 -0.93 -5.51 -1.50
N HIS A 54 -0.30 -4.79 -2.42
CA HIS A 54 -0.83 -3.60 -3.08
C HIS A 54 -2.07 -3.88 -3.93
N ALA A 55 -2.02 -4.87 -4.85
CA ALA A 55 -3.18 -5.21 -5.67
C ALA A 55 -4.32 -5.79 -4.82
N GLU A 56 -4.03 -6.56 -3.76
CA GLU A 56 -5.07 -7.06 -2.85
C GLU A 56 -5.79 -5.91 -2.13
N ILE A 57 -5.06 -4.88 -1.68
CA ILE A 57 -5.64 -3.68 -1.07
C ILE A 57 -6.48 -2.90 -2.09
N LEU A 58 -5.99 -2.74 -3.32
CA LEU A 58 -6.72 -2.06 -4.39
C LEU A 58 -8.00 -2.82 -4.78
N GLU A 59 -7.97 -4.14 -4.88
CA GLU A 59 -9.17 -4.95 -5.16
C GLU A 59 -10.19 -4.82 -4.02
N PHE A 60 -9.75 -4.75 -2.76
CA PHE A 60 -10.64 -4.57 -1.62
C PHE A 60 -11.43 -3.25 -1.69
N ILE A 61 -10.79 -2.14 -2.09
CA ILE A 61 -11.44 -0.83 -2.17
C ILE A 61 -12.21 -0.58 -3.48
N LYS A 62 -12.07 -1.44 -4.47
CA LYS A 62 -12.68 -1.29 -5.80
C LYS A 62 -14.20 -1.10 -5.79
N PRO A 63 -14.99 -1.84 -4.95
CA PRO A 63 -16.44 -1.61 -4.85
C PRO A 63 -16.79 -0.22 -4.32
N GLN A 64 -16.03 0.30 -3.34
CA GLN A 64 -16.22 1.65 -2.82
C GLN A 64 -15.98 2.70 -3.91
N LEU A 65 -14.86 2.60 -4.62
CA LEU A 65 -14.53 3.52 -5.71
C LEU A 65 -15.57 3.50 -6.83
N ARG A 66 -16.09 2.32 -7.16
CA ARG A 66 -17.16 2.18 -8.15
C ARG A 66 -18.43 2.91 -7.73
N ALA A 67 -18.81 2.82 -6.45
CA ALA A 67 -19.96 3.55 -5.89
C ALA A 67 -19.77 5.09 -5.95
N GLU A 68 -18.49 5.53 -5.94
CA GLU A 68 -18.09 6.94 -6.06
C GLU A 68 -17.87 7.38 -7.53
N GLY A 69 -18.20 6.52 -8.52
CA GLY A 69 -18.09 6.81 -9.95
C GLY A 69 -16.67 6.66 -10.51
N VAL A 70 -15.79 5.86 -9.88
CA VAL A 70 -14.45 5.52 -10.38
C VAL A 70 -14.38 4.03 -10.71
N ASP A 71 -14.06 3.70 -11.98
CA ASP A 71 -13.78 2.34 -12.45
C ASP A 71 -12.26 2.07 -12.30
N LEU A 72 -11.88 1.49 -11.16
CA LEU A 72 -10.47 1.16 -10.87
C LEU A 72 -10.04 -0.07 -11.67
N ARG A 73 -8.99 0.10 -12.49
CA ARG A 73 -8.31 -0.96 -13.23
C ARG A 73 -6.91 -1.17 -12.68
N ILE A 74 -6.59 -2.40 -12.31
CA ILE A 74 -5.31 -2.74 -11.69
C ILE A 74 -4.46 -3.50 -12.69
N LYS A 75 -3.22 -3.02 -12.93
CA LYS A 75 -2.20 -3.73 -13.70
C LYS A 75 -1.12 -4.24 -12.74
N ILE A 76 -0.95 -5.55 -12.67
CA ILE A 76 0.03 -6.18 -11.77
C ILE A 76 1.38 -6.31 -12.48
N PHE A 77 2.45 -5.91 -11.77
CA PHE A 77 3.84 -6.03 -12.20
C PHE A 77 4.65 -6.86 -11.19
N THR A 78 5.67 -7.54 -11.67
CA THR A 78 6.52 -8.42 -10.86
C THR A 78 7.89 -7.81 -10.54
N ASP A 79 8.19 -6.63 -11.07
CA ASP A 79 9.41 -5.86 -10.86
C ASP A 79 9.11 -4.44 -10.38
N TYR A 80 10.14 -3.69 -9.99
CA TYR A 80 9.98 -2.32 -9.48
C TYR A 80 10.22 -1.22 -10.53
N VAL A 81 10.72 -1.57 -11.72
CA VAL A 81 11.04 -0.60 -12.77
C VAL A 81 9.82 -0.25 -13.61
N GLN A 82 9.12 -1.29 -14.10
CA GLN A 82 7.99 -1.13 -15.01
C GLN A 82 6.84 -0.27 -14.47
N PRO A 83 6.41 -0.38 -13.20
CA PRO A 83 5.31 0.44 -12.71
C PRO A 83 5.55 1.95 -12.85
N ASN A 84 6.79 2.42 -12.64
CA ASN A 84 7.14 3.82 -12.79
C ASN A 84 7.24 4.24 -14.27
N LEU A 85 7.84 3.41 -15.12
CA LEU A 85 7.91 3.67 -16.57
C LEU A 85 6.50 3.78 -17.17
N GLN A 86 5.59 2.88 -16.82
CA GLN A 86 4.21 2.89 -17.30
C GLN A 86 3.46 4.17 -16.92
N VAL A 87 3.72 4.72 -15.71
CA VAL A 87 3.16 6.04 -15.31
C VAL A 87 3.80 7.16 -16.12
N ALA A 88 5.13 7.18 -16.25
CA ALA A 88 5.86 8.19 -17.00
C ALA A 88 5.43 8.25 -18.47
N GLU A 89 5.21 7.09 -19.09
CA GLU A 89 4.79 6.92 -20.48
C GLU A 89 3.27 7.04 -20.69
N ARG A 90 2.50 7.42 -19.66
CA ARG A 90 1.02 7.59 -19.71
C ARG A 90 0.25 6.31 -20.04
N GLN A 91 0.82 5.13 -19.83
CA GLN A 91 0.16 3.83 -20.02
C GLN A 91 -0.74 3.45 -18.86
N VAL A 92 -0.49 4.03 -17.68
CA VAL A 92 -1.33 4.00 -16.50
C VAL A 92 -1.38 5.37 -15.85
N ASP A 93 -2.36 5.62 -14.99
CA ASP A 93 -2.58 6.92 -14.36
C ASP A 93 -1.71 7.13 -13.12
N ALA A 94 -1.48 6.05 -12.36
CA ALA A 94 -0.70 6.05 -11.13
C ALA A 94 -0.11 4.66 -10.85
N ASN A 95 0.74 4.58 -9.84
CA ASN A 95 1.16 3.32 -9.28
C ASN A 95 1.06 3.33 -7.74
N PHE A 96 0.97 2.11 -7.17
CA PHE A 96 0.98 1.86 -5.75
C PHE A 96 1.80 0.58 -5.51
N PHE A 97 3.08 0.73 -5.14
CA PHE A 97 4.02 -0.38 -4.92
C PHE A 97 5.30 0.03 -4.21
N GLN A 98 5.55 1.34 -4.01
CA GLN A 98 6.83 1.91 -3.65
C GLN A 98 6.75 2.90 -2.51
N HIS A 99 7.89 3.17 -1.89
CA HIS A 99 8.11 4.23 -0.91
C HIS A 99 8.87 5.42 -1.51
N LYS A 100 8.82 6.57 -0.84
CA LYS A 100 9.43 7.82 -1.34
C LYS A 100 10.92 7.71 -1.67
N PRO A 101 11.81 7.11 -0.83
CA PRO A 101 13.23 6.98 -1.18
C PRO A 101 13.47 6.22 -2.48
N TYR A 102 12.65 5.19 -2.80
CA TYR A 102 12.73 4.49 -4.07
C TYR A 102 12.30 5.38 -5.24
N LEU A 103 11.17 6.08 -5.12
CA LEU A 103 10.69 7.01 -6.14
C LEU A 103 11.72 8.10 -6.46
N ASP A 104 12.35 8.68 -5.43
CA ASP A 104 13.35 9.74 -5.59
C ASP A 104 14.62 9.20 -6.31
N ALA A 105 15.05 7.98 -5.95
CA ALA A 105 16.18 7.32 -6.62
C ALA A 105 15.85 7.00 -8.08
N PHE A 106 14.67 6.43 -8.32
CA PHE A 106 14.19 6.11 -9.67
C PHE A 106 14.11 7.35 -10.57
N ASN A 107 13.54 8.44 -10.08
CA ASN A 107 13.44 9.69 -10.84
C ASN A 107 14.82 10.22 -11.26
N ARG A 108 15.82 10.15 -10.35
CA ARG A 108 17.20 10.57 -10.68
C ARG A 108 17.86 9.68 -11.72
N GLU A 109 17.68 8.35 -11.59
CA GLU A 109 18.33 7.36 -12.44
C GLU A 109 17.74 7.35 -13.85
N HIS A 110 16.40 7.47 -13.95
CA HIS A 110 15.69 7.37 -15.22
C HIS A 110 15.29 8.73 -15.83
N GLY A 111 15.63 9.86 -15.19
CA GLY A 111 15.27 11.19 -15.67
C GLY A 111 13.75 11.44 -15.70
N THR A 112 12.99 10.76 -14.84
CA THR A 112 11.55 10.93 -14.72
C THR A 112 11.17 11.96 -13.65
N HIS A 113 9.92 12.44 -13.69
CA HIS A 113 9.40 13.48 -12.79
C HIS A 113 8.07 13.03 -12.16
N LEU A 114 8.04 11.78 -11.71
CA LEU A 114 6.88 11.27 -10.98
C LEU A 114 6.82 11.90 -9.59
N ALA A 115 5.61 12.17 -9.12
CA ALA A 115 5.37 12.83 -7.85
C ALA A 115 4.49 11.98 -6.93
N VAL A 116 4.68 12.15 -5.64
CA VAL A 116 3.82 11.55 -4.61
C VAL A 116 2.45 12.21 -4.68
N VAL A 117 1.38 11.41 -4.75
CA VAL A 117 0.02 11.92 -4.60
C VAL A 117 -0.16 12.43 -3.17
N PRO A 118 -0.61 13.68 -2.96
CA PRO A 118 -0.70 14.27 -1.63
C PRO A 118 -1.47 13.38 -0.63
N GLY A 119 -0.88 13.19 0.56
CA GLY A 119 -1.48 12.42 1.64
C GLY A 119 -1.61 10.91 1.40
N SER A 120 -0.93 10.33 0.42
CA SER A 120 -1.13 8.95 -0.01
C SER A 120 -0.24 7.90 0.67
N ALA A 121 0.44 8.22 1.76
CA ALA A 121 1.18 7.22 2.53
C ALA A 121 0.20 6.25 3.22
N VAL A 122 0.25 4.97 2.88
CA VAL A 122 -0.74 3.97 3.31
C VAL A 122 -0.19 3.02 4.38
N HIS A 123 0.96 2.41 4.12
CA HIS A 123 1.51 1.39 5.02
C HIS A 123 3.04 1.29 4.92
N VAL A 124 3.63 0.77 5.98
CA VAL A 124 5.03 0.30 5.99
C VAL A 124 5.04 -1.21 5.83
N GLU A 125 5.99 -1.71 5.06
CA GLU A 125 6.34 -3.11 4.95
C GLU A 125 7.70 -3.34 5.64
N PRO A 126 7.73 -3.88 6.88
CA PRO A 126 8.98 -4.11 7.60
C PRO A 126 9.92 -5.01 6.78
N PHE A 127 11.08 -4.48 6.43
CA PHE A 127 12.07 -5.22 5.65
C PHE A 127 12.67 -6.35 6.48
N GLY A 128 12.81 -7.55 5.92
CA GLY A 128 13.21 -8.74 6.66
C GLY A 128 14.45 -9.44 6.11
N ALA A 129 15.17 -10.11 7.00
CA ALA A 129 16.31 -10.97 6.68
C ALA A 129 15.93 -12.44 6.87
N TYR A 130 16.17 -13.24 5.85
CA TYR A 130 15.73 -14.64 5.78
C TYR A 130 16.89 -15.58 5.48
N SER A 131 16.79 -16.81 5.97
CA SER A 131 17.75 -17.86 5.66
C SER A 131 17.08 -19.24 5.64
N LYS A 132 17.57 -20.12 4.77
CA LYS A 132 17.28 -21.56 4.82
C LYS A 132 18.37 -22.38 5.52
N LYS A 133 19.55 -21.77 5.79
CA LYS A 133 20.72 -22.48 6.32
C LYS A 133 20.89 -22.28 7.82
N ILE A 134 20.51 -21.13 8.37
CA ILE A 134 20.69 -20.76 9.78
C ILE A 134 19.37 -20.41 10.45
N ARG A 135 19.33 -20.50 11.78
CA ARG A 135 18.16 -20.19 12.61
C ARG A 135 18.33 -18.95 13.49
N SER A 136 19.56 -18.43 13.57
CA SER A 136 19.86 -17.19 14.29
C SER A 136 21.08 -16.51 13.66
N VAL A 137 21.18 -15.19 13.84
CA VAL A 137 22.30 -14.37 13.35
C VAL A 137 23.66 -14.82 13.93
N ALA A 138 23.64 -15.36 15.15
CA ALA A 138 24.87 -15.88 15.81
C ALA A 138 25.51 -17.04 15.03
N GLN A 139 24.75 -17.78 14.23
CA GLN A 139 25.23 -18.89 13.40
C GLN A 139 25.82 -18.44 12.05
N LEU A 140 25.76 -17.14 11.73
CA LEU A 140 26.30 -16.61 10.50
C LEU A 140 27.82 -16.76 10.49
N ALA A 141 28.33 -17.56 9.54
CA ALA A 141 29.75 -17.88 9.43
C ALA A 141 30.58 -16.65 8.99
N ASP A 142 31.90 -16.73 9.24
CA ASP A 142 32.85 -15.82 8.62
C ASP A 142 32.85 -16.04 7.10
N GLY A 143 32.89 -14.95 6.32
CA GLY A 143 32.80 -15.00 4.86
C GLY A 143 31.43 -15.35 4.30
N ALA A 144 30.37 -15.36 5.13
CA ALA A 144 29.01 -15.70 4.67
C ALA A 144 28.50 -14.78 3.54
N VAL A 145 27.76 -15.37 2.61
CA VAL A 145 27.15 -14.65 1.49
C VAL A 145 25.81 -14.07 1.89
N VAL A 146 25.68 -12.74 1.77
CA VAL A 146 24.48 -11.98 2.08
C VAL A 146 23.92 -11.32 0.82
N ALA A 147 22.75 -11.75 0.36
CA ALA A 147 22.09 -11.18 -0.78
C ALA A 147 21.20 -9.99 -0.37
N VAL A 148 21.27 -8.90 -1.12
CA VAL A 148 20.52 -7.66 -0.90
C VAL A 148 19.91 -7.17 -2.21
N PRO A 149 18.87 -6.31 -2.20
CA PRO A 149 18.37 -5.67 -3.42
C PRO A 149 19.45 -4.81 -4.10
N ASN A 150 19.40 -4.71 -5.42
CA ASN A 150 20.38 -3.94 -6.21
C ASN A 150 19.96 -2.49 -6.51
N ASP A 151 18.72 -2.11 -6.18
CA ASP A 151 18.33 -0.71 -6.30
C ASP A 151 18.93 0.13 -5.16
N PRO A 152 19.34 1.39 -5.44
CA PRO A 152 20.07 2.20 -4.46
C PRO A 152 19.36 2.38 -3.12
N SER A 153 18.03 2.50 -3.14
CA SER A 153 17.24 2.74 -1.94
C SER A 153 17.14 1.49 -1.05
N ASN A 154 16.82 0.32 -1.62
CA ASN A 154 16.68 -0.91 -0.83
C ASN A 154 18.03 -1.55 -0.52
N SER A 155 19.08 -1.35 -1.34
CA SER A 155 20.45 -1.72 -0.99
C SER A 155 20.90 -0.96 0.26
N ALA A 156 20.78 0.36 0.29
CA ALA A 156 21.08 1.17 1.46
C ALA A 156 20.27 0.74 2.71
N ARG A 157 18.97 0.51 2.53
CA ARG A 157 18.08 0.01 3.59
C ARG A 157 18.55 -1.33 4.16
N ALA A 158 19.02 -2.24 3.30
CA ALA A 158 19.59 -3.52 3.71
C ALA A 158 20.87 -3.34 4.54
N LEU A 159 21.78 -2.47 4.07
CA LEU A 159 23.03 -2.17 4.81
C LEU A 159 22.74 -1.54 6.18
N LEU A 160 21.80 -0.59 6.26
CA LEU A 160 21.36 -0.01 7.53
C LEU A 160 20.77 -1.05 8.48
N LEU A 161 19.99 -2.00 7.96
CA LEU A 161 19.44 -3.08 8.78
C LEU A 161 20.53 -4.06 9.27
N LEU A 162 21.51 -4.40 8.44
CA LEU A 162 22.68 -5.20 8.84
C LEU A 162 23.51 -4.48 9.90
N GLN A 163 23.73 -3.17 9.76
CA GLN A 163 24.40 -2.35 10.79
C GLN A 163 23.65 -2.37 12.12
N LYS A 164 22.32 -2.23 12.10
CA LYS A 164 21.48 -2.30 13.30
C LYS A 164 21.63 -3.63 14.05
N GLN A 165 21.96 -4.71 13.32
CA GLN A 165 22.25 -6.02 13.89
C GLN A 165 23.72 -6.21 14.32
N GLY A 166 24.56 -5.17 14.19
CA GLY A 166 25.99 -5.24 14.50
C GLY A 166 26.82 -6.11 13.53
N LEU A 167 26.28 -6.42 12.36
CA LEU A 167 26.93 -7.27 11.35
C LEU A 167 27.94 -6.50 10.50
N LEU A 168 27.78 -5.20 10.37
CA LEU A 168 28.70 -4.28 9.70
C LEU A 168 28.57 -2.88 10.32
N GLN A 169 29.48 -1.98 9.95
CA GLN A 169 29.42 -0.57 10.31
C GLN A 169 29.55 0.29 9.08
N LEU A 170 28.67 1.26 8.94
CA LEU A 170 28.68 2.27 7.87
C LEU A 170 29.39 3.54 8.35
N LYS A 171 30.01 4.26 7.43
CA LYS A 171 30.65 5.56 7.68
C LYS A 171 29.67 6.59 8.24
N ASP A 172 28.44 6.63 7.67
CA ASP A 172 27.30 7.39 8.21
C ASP A 172 26.15 6.41 8.50
N PRO A 173 25.82 6.20 9.79
CA PRO A 173 24.80 5.23 10.21
C PRO A 173 23.36 5.65 9.86
N THR A 174 23.16 6.85 9.32
CA THR A 174 21.85 7.41 8.96
C THR A 174 21.66 7.61 7.46
N ASN A 175 22.69 7.35 6.64
CA ASN A 175 22.66 7.57 5.21
C ASN A 175 21.74 6.57 4.50
N ILE A 176 20.55 7.01 4.09
CA ILE A 176 19.56 6.22 3.34
C ILE A 176 19.96 5.95 1.87
N LEU A 177 21.14 6.40 1.46
CA LEU A 177 21.75 6.16 0.15
C LEU A 177 23.13 5.52 0.30
N ALA A 178 23.42 4.88 1.45
CA ALA A 178 24.67 4.18 1.69
C ALA A 178 24.86 3.05 0.66
N THR A 179 26.12 2.85 0.28
CA THR A 179 26.54 1.78 -0.64
C THR A 179 27.49 0.82 0.05
N SER A 180 27.84 -0.29 -0.59
CA SER A 180 28.86 -1.20 -0.08
C SER A 180 30.22 -0.53 0.14
N HIS A 181 30.52 0.57 -0.55
CA HIS A 181 31.74 1.37 -0.38
C HIS A 181 31.75 2.18 0.95
N ASP A 182 30.59 2.38 1.55
CA ASP A 182 30.47 3.09 2.84
C ASP A 182 30.65 2.18 4.05
N VAL A 183 30.88 0.88 3.83
CA VAL A 183 31.16 -0.09 4.90
C VAL A 183 32.60 0.10 5.41
N ILE A 184 32.73 0.58 6.67
CA ILE A 184 34.03 0.83 7.32
C ILE A 184 34.46 -0.31 8.26
N ALA A 185 33.53 -1.17 8.68
CA ALA A 185 33.85 -2.40 9.41
C ALA A 185 32.90 -3.53 9.00
N ASN A 186 33.48 -4.69 8.80
CA ASN A 186 32.78 -5.94 8.43
C ASN A 186 33.46 -7.11 9.14
N PRO A 187 33.21 -7.27 10.46
CA PRO A 187 33.96 -8.18 11.34
C PRO A 187 33.79 -9.65 10.97
N LYS A 188 32.74 -10.01 10.23
CA LYS A 188 32.50 -11.38 9.73
C LYS A 188 32.87 -11.54 8.24
N HIS A 189 33.55 -10.58 7.64
CA HIS A 189 33.95 -10.61 6.23
C HIS A 189 32.79 -10.98 5.28
N LEU A 190 31.57 -10.50 5.57
CA LEU A 190 30.38 -10.82 4.81
C LEU A 190 30.54 -10.42 3.34
N GLN A 191 30.15 -11.31 2.45
CA GLN A 191 30.15 -11.08 1.01
C GLN A 191 28.80 -10.55 0.59
N ILE A 192 28.67 -9.23 0.45
CA ILE A 192 27.43 -8.59 0.00
C ILE A 192 27.24 -8.83 -1.51
N ARG A 193 26.11 -9.42 -1.90
CA ARG A 193 25.71 -9.65 -3.30
C ARG A 193 24.43 -8.88 -3.59
N GLU A 194 24.54 -7.91 -4.47
CA GLU A 194 23.40 -7.13 -4.95
C GLU A 194 22.69 -7.87 -6.08
N LEU A 195 21.40 -8.14 -5.92
CA LEU A 195 20.56 -8.86 -6.87
C LEU A 195 19.24 -8.12 -7.05
N GLU A 196 18.60 -8.31 -8.21
CA GLU A 196 17.24 -7.82 -8.42
C GLU A 196 16.31 -8.31 -7.31
N ALA A 197 15.55 -7.38 -6.66
CA ALA A 197 14.75 -7.65 -5.48
C ALA A 197 13.75 -8.82 -5.68
N ALA A 198 13.16 -8.93 -6.88
CA ALA A 198 12.24 -10.02 -7.23
C ALA A 198 12.89 -11.42 -7.27
N THR A 199 14.22 -11.51 -7.36
CA THR A 199 14.94 -12.78 -7.42
C THR A 199 15.33 -13.32 -6.04
N LEU A 200 15.41 -12.43 -5.02
CA LEU A 200 15.93 -12.76 -3.69
C LEU A 200 15.25 -13.95 -3.01
N PRO A 201 13.92 -14.12 -3.06
CA PRO A 201 13.29 -15.29 -2.46
C PRO A 201 13.74 -16.62 -3.09
N ARG A 202 14.11 -16.61 -4.37
CA ARG A 202 14.49 -17.81 -5.11
C ARG A 202 15.91 -18.28 -4.79
N VAL A 203 16.80 -17.35 -4.43
CA VAL A 203 18.21 -17.65 -4.12
C VAL A 203 18.47 -18.00 -2.64
N LEU A 204 17.42 -18.10 -1.80
CA LEU A 204 17.57 -18.41 -0.36
C LEU A 204 18.29 -19.71 -0.05
N ALA A 205 18.28 -20.68 -0.96
CA ALA A 205 19.01 -21.93 -0.79
C ALA A 205 20.52 -21.77 -1.09
N ASP A 206 20.87 -20.80 -1.93
CA ASP A 206 22.24 -20.62 -2.43
C ASP A 206 23.07 -19.67 -1.59
N VAL A 207 22.41 -18.76 -0.84
CA VAL A 207 23.05 -17.76 0.03
C VAL A 207 22.90 -18.13 1.50
N ASP A 208 23.67 -17.48 2.37
CA ASP A 208 23.59 -17.72 3.81
C ASP A 208 22.52 -16.82 4.48
N LEU A 209 22.32 -15.63 3.92
CA LEU A 209 21.29 -14.68 4.34
C LEU A 209 20.78 -13.91 3.11
N ALA A 210 19.49 -13.60 3.05
CA ALA A 210 18.94 -12.66 2.08
C ALA A 210 18.05 -11.63 2.77
N LEU A 211 18.22 -10.35 2.43
CA LEU A 211 17.37 -9.27 2.88
C LEU A 211 16.31 -9.03 1.80
N ILE A 212 15.03 -9.30 2.12
CA ILE A 212 13.95 -9.39 1.16
C ILE A 212 12.85 -8.39 1.51
N ASN A 213 12.41 -7.60 0.52
CA ASN A 213 11.23 -6.75 0.64
C ASN A 213 9.99 -7.58 0.94
N THR A 214 9.15 -7.09 1.83
CA THR A 214 8.00 -7.85 2.36
C THR A 214 7.01 -8.28 1.29
N ASN A 215 6.74 -7.47 0.26
CA ASN A 215 5.88 -7.87 -0.85
C ASN A 215 6.40 -9.13 -1.57
N TYR A 216 7.71 -9.25 -1.79
CA TYR A 216 8.31 -10.45 -2.40
C TYR A 216 8.38 -11.62 -1.42
N ALA A 217 8.62 -11.35 -0.13
CA ALA A 217 8.57 -12.37 0.90
C ALA A 217 7.16 -12.99 0.99
N LEU A 218 6.11 -12.18 1.07
CA LEU A 218 4.72 -12.62 1.10
C LEU A 218 4.34 -13.41 -0.16
N ALA A 219 4.75 -12.93 -1.34
CA ALA A 219 4.51 -13.62 -2.60
C ALA A 219 5.20 -14.99 -2.68
N ALA A 220 6.31 -15.16 -1.94
CA ALA A 220 7.04 -16.45 -1.81
C ALA A 220 6.53 -17.32 -0.63
N GLY A 221 5.45 -16.93 0.06
CA GLY A 221 4.88 -17.66 1.20
C GLY A 221 5.65 -17.46 2.51
N LEU A 222 6.57 -16.50 2.57
CA LEU A 222 7.32 -16.13 3.78
C LEU A 222 6.54 -15.05 4.55
N ALA A 223 6.31 -15.29 5.84
CA ALA A 223 5.71 -14.29 6.72
C ALA A 223 6.83 -13.56 7.50
N PRO A 224 7.05 -12.24 7.29
CA PRO A 224 8.13 -11.49 7.93
C PRO A 224 8.16 -11.66 9.45
N THR A 225 7.00 -11.62 10.10
CA THR A 225 6.86 -11.74 11.56
C THR A 225 7.14 -13.14 12.11
N ARG A 226 7.20 -14.18 11.27
CA ARG A 226 7.42 -15.57 11.68
C ARG A 226 8.73 -16.15 11.15
N ASP A 227 9.05 -15.86 9.89
CA ASP A 227 10.08 -16.55 9.12
C ASP A 227 11.39 -15.75 9.00
N ALA A 228 11.36 -14.44 9.27
CA ALA A 228 12.57 -13.63 9.26
C ALA A 228 13.40 -13.86 10.54
N LEU A 229 14.72 -13.89 10.40
CA LEU A 229 15.65 -13.92 11.53
C LEU A 229 15.65 -12.58 12.29
N PHE A 230 15.49 -11.50 11.58
CA PHE A 230 15.26 -10.14 12.09
C PHE A 230 14.52 -9.30 11.06
N ILE A 231 13.80 -8.29 11.54
CA ILE A 231 13.03 -7.36 10.72
C ILE A 231 13.31 -5.91 11.12
N GLU A 232 13.03 -5.01 10.21
CA GLU A 232 13.01 -3.58 10.44
C GLU A 232 11.89 -3.20 11.43
N GLY A 233 12.10 -2.15 12.22
CA GLY A 233 11.07 -1.62 13.11
C GLY A 233 9.94 -0.91 12.33
N ALA A 234 8.81 -0.67 13.02
CA ALA A 234 7.68 0.04 12.45
C ALA A 234 7.96 1.54 12.20
N ASP A 235 8.87 2.15 12.95
CA ASP A 235 9.37 3.52 12.73
C ASP A 235 10.31 3.53 11.52
N SER A 236 9.72 3.57 10.33
CA SER A 236 10.45 3.43 9.08
C SER A 236 10.06 4.56 8.12
N PRO A 237 11.04 5.23 7.46
CA PRO A 237 10.75 6.27 6.45
C PRO A 237 10.23 5.68 5.13
N TYR A 238 10.07 4.36 5.07
CA TYR A 238 9.73 3.63 3.84
C TYR A 238 8.23 3.31 3.74
N ALA A 239 7.36 4.29 4.11
CA ALA A 239 5.92 4.15 3.90
C ALA A 239 5.60 4.05 2.40
N ASN A 240 4.84 3.03 2.03
CA ASN A 240 4.33 2.83 0.68
C ASN A 240 3.22 3.81 0.36
N LEU A 241 3.25 4.36 -0.86
CA LEU A 241 2.44 5.49 -1.28
C LEU A 241 1.97 5.34 -2.74
N VAL A 242 1.03 6.19 -3.13
CA VAL A 242 0.63 6.32 -4.53
C VAL A 242 1.49 7.39 -5.20
N ALA A 243 2.06 7.06 -6.35
CA ALA A 243 2.78 8.01 -7.19
C ALA A 243 2.08 8.16 -8.55
N ALA A 244 2.14 9.36 -9.11
CA ALA A 244 1.56 9.70 -10.40
C ALA A 244 2.44 10.74 -11.12
N ARG A 245 2.09 11.11 -12.35
CA ARG A 245 2.71 12.24 -13.02
C ARG A 245 2.32 13.54 -12.32
N ALA A 246 3.21 14.53 -12.33
CA ALA A 246 2.97 15.82 -11.72
C ALA A 246 1.70 16.54 -12.25
N ASP A 247 1.34 16.32 -13.53
CA ASP A 247 0.13 16.86 -14.14
C ASP A 247 -1.17 16.13 -13.72
N ASN A 248 -1.08 15.04 -12.97
CA ASN A 248 -2.22 14.19 -12.58
C ASN A 248 -2.40 14.01 -11.07
N VAL A 249 -1.43 14.38 -10.24
CA VAL A 249 -1.45 14.11 -8.77
C VAL A 249 -2.69 14.64 -8.06
N ASP A 250 -3.28 15.71 -8.56
CA ASP A 250 -4.45 16.37 -7.97
C ASP A 250 -5.77 15.98 -8.65
N SER A 251 -5.77 14.93 -9.48
CA SER A 251 -7.00 14.52 -10.17
C SER A 251 -8.08 14.05 -9.18
N PRO A 252 -9.37 14.32 -9.47
CA PRO A 252 -10.47 13.87 -8.60
C PRO A 252 -10.49 12.37 -8.34
N ALA A 253 -10.12 11.56 -9.35
CA ALA A 253 -10.06 10.10 -9.19
C ALA A 253 -8.96 9.66 -8.22
N LEU A 254 -7.77 10.29 -8.26
CA LEU A 254 -6.69 9.99 -7.32
C LEU A 254 -7.02 10.45 -5.89
N ARG A 255 -7.71 11.57 -5.71
CA ARG A 255 -8.19 11.97 -4.38
C ARG A 255 -9.18 10.94 -3.80
N LYS A 256 -10.10 10.41 -4.62
CA LYS A 256 -11.01 9.33 -4.21
C LYS A 256 -10.24 8.05 -3.86
N LEU A 257 -9.23 7.68 -4.67
CA LEU A 257 -8.36 6.55 -4.40
C LEU A 257 -7.68 6.68 -3.02
N VAL A 258 -7.06 7.84 -2.73
CA VAL A 258 -6.41 8.09 -1.43
C VAL A 258 -7.42 8.03 -0.29
N SER A 259 -8.60 8.62 -0.45
CA SER A 259 -9.67 8.56 0.56
C SER A 259 -10.11 7.12 0.85
N ALA A 260 -10.27 6.29 -0.18
CA ALA A 260 -10.63 4.87 -0.02
C ALA A 260 -9.50 4.06 0.64
N LEU A 261 -8.24 4.32 0.27
CA LEU A 261 -7.06 3.68 0.87
C LEU A 261 -6.93 4.00 2.37
N HIS A 262 -7.37 5.18 2.80
CA HIS A 262 -7.33 5.63 4.21
C HIS A 262 -8.64 5.37 4.97
N SER A 263 -9.56 4.61 4.41
CA SER A 263 -10.81 4.29 5.11
C SER A 263 -10.58 3.38 6.32
N PRO A 264 -11.41 3.48 7.37
CA PRO A 264 -11.36 2.54 8.50
C PRO A 264 -11.50 1.07 8.07
N ALA A 265 -12.30 0.81 7.02
CA ALA A 265 -12.47 -0.53 6.46
C ALA A 265 -11.16 -1.05 5.85
N THR A 266 -10.42 -0.22 5.12
CA THR A 266 -9.10 -0.57 4.57
C THR A 266 -8.09 -0.84 5.68
N LYS A 267 -8.07 -0.03 6.74
CA LYS A 267 -7.24 -0.28 7.92
C LYS A 267 -7.51 -1.65 8.52
N GLN A 268 -8.78 -1.96 8.75
CA GLN A 268 -9.20 -3.26 9.30
C GLN A 268 -8.83 -4.42 8.36
N PHE A 269 -9.01 -4.25 7.05
CA PHE A 269 -8.61 -5.24 6.07
C PHE A 269 -7.10 -5.52 6.15
N ILE A 270 -6.24 -4.49 6.13
CA ILE A 270 -4.79 -4.65 6.22
C ILE A 270 -4.39 -5.38 7.51
N GLN A 271 -4.93 -4.96 8.65
CA GLN A 271 -4.63 -5.58 9.95
C GLN A 271 -5.02 -7.05 10.01
N SER A 272 -6.24 -7.38 9.54
CA SER A 272 -6.75 -8.76 9.57
C SER A 272 -6.12 -9.66 8.51
N ARG A 273 -5.68 -9.11 7.37
CA ARG A 273 -5.12 -9.89 6.25
C ARG A 273 -3.65 -10.21 6.43
N TYR A 274 -2.86 -9.23 6.94
CA TYR A 274 -1.38 -9.35 6.94
C TYR A 274 -0.78 -9.56 8.34
N HIS A 275 -1.58 -9.54 9.42
CA HIS A 275 -1.15 -9.91 10.78
C HIS A 275 0.18 -9.25 11.21
N GLY A 276 0.35 -7.96 10.94
CA GLY A 276 1.55 -7.19 11.29
C GLY A 276 2.70 -7.25 10.28
N ALA A 277 2.60 -8.07 9.21
CA ALA A 277 3.56 -8.02 8.11
C ALA A 277 3.42 -6.75 7.26
N VAL A 278 2.28 -6.09 7.32
CA VAL A 278 1.97 -4.80 6.70
C VAL A 278 1.34 -3.92 7.76
N VAL A 279 1.91 -2.73 8.02
CA VAL A 279 1.53 -1.84 9.12
C VAL A 279 1.00 -0.53 8.57
N THR A 280 -0.25 -0.18 8.85
CA THR A 280 -0.85 1.08 8.38
C THR A 280 -0.21 2.30 9.02
N THR A 281 -0.13 3.41 8.27
CA THR A 281 0.47 4.68 8.71
C THR A 281 -0.57 5.76 9.01
N PHE A 282 -1.86 5.41 9.05
CA PHE A 282 -2.98 6.34 9.26
C PHE A 282 -3.98 5.80 10.30
#